data_8a566075b6a4cd4123fe3f94205f3cb6
#
_entry.id   8a566075b6a4cd4123fe3f94205f3cb6
#
_cell.length_a   1.000
_cell.length_b   1.000
_cell.length_c   1.000
_cell.angle_alpha   90.00
_cell.angle_beta   90.00
_cell.angle_gamma   90.00
#
_symmetry.space_group_name_H-M   'P 1'
#
loop_
_entity.id
_entity.type
_entity.pdbx_description
1 polymer ?
#
loop_
_entity_poly.entity_id
_entity_poly.type
_entity_poly.pdbx_seq_one_letter_code
_entity_poly.pdbx_strand_id
1 'polypeptide(L)'
;GDTAQVGPQVAEKLGLTQVTYAEEILNVDNAAKKINVKRHIDGGVETVEGPLPIVITVNGSAAPCRPRNAKLVQKYKRALGAQEKAAITKEGAELAYADLYEKYPYLNITEWSVADVNGDLAQCGLSGSPTKVKTIQNISFQAKESKTLTGSNKDVEDLIVELLANHTIG
;
A
#
# COMPACT_ATOMS: atom_id res chain seq x y z
N GLY A 1 -3.80 5.97 0.58
CA GLY A 1 -4.99 6.08 1.40
C GLY A 1 -5.43 4.74 1.96
N ASP A 2 -6.13 4.78 3.05
CA ASP A 2 -6.51 3.59 3.82
C ASP A 2 -7.75 2.88 3.25
N THR A 3 -8.18 3.27 2.06
CA THR A 3 -9.42 2.76 1.43
C THR A 3 -9.18 1.58 0.49
N ALA A 4 -7.93 1.12 0.34
CA ALA A 4 -7.54 0.01 -0.54
C ALA A 4 -8.01 0.12 -2.00
N GLN A 5 -8.28 1.34 -2.48
CA GLN A 5 -8.90 1.58 -3.81
C GLN A 5 -7.89 1.74 -4.94
N VAL A 6 -6.62 2.06 -4.63
CA VAL A 6 -5.61 2.39 -5.67
C VAL A 6 -5.38 1.23 -6.64
N GLY A 7 -5.14 0.02 -6.12
CA GLY A 7 -4.95 -1.16 -6.97
C GLY A 7 -6.14 -1.44 -7.91
N PRO A 8 -7.36 -1.56 -7.37
CA PRO A 8 -8.57 -1.72 -8.17
C PRO A 8 -8.78 -0.63 -9.23
N GLN A 9 -8.56 0.64 -8.88
CA GLN A 9 -8.70 1.74 -9.83
C GLN A 9 -7.65 1.70 -10.95
N VAL A 10 -6.40 1.31 -10.63
CA VAL A 10 -5.36 1.10 -11.64
C VAL A 10 -5.74 -0.04 -12.57
N ALA A 11 -6.22 -1.16 -12.02
CA ALA A 11 -6.66 -2.30 -12.81
C ALA A 11 -7.79 -1.94 -13.77
N GLU A 12 -8.80 -1.22 -13.27
CA GLU A 12 -9.93 -0.75 -14.08
C GLU A 12 -9.48 0.17 -15.20
N LYS A 13 -8.61 1.15 -14.91
CA LYS A 13 -8.08 2.07 -15.92
C LYS A 13 -7.24 1.39 -17.00
N LEU A 14 -6.58 0.30 -16.66
CA LEU A 14 -5.79 -0.49 -17.59
C LEU A 14 -6.61 -1.59 -18.29
N GLY A 15 -7.85 -1.82 -17.89
CA GLY A 15 -8.69 -2.93 -18.38
C GLY A 15 -8.11 -4.31 -18.03
N LEU A 16 -7.47 -4.43 -16.85
CA LEU A 16 -6.82 -5.65 -16.38
C LEU A 16 -7.61 -6.33 -15.27
N THR A 17 -7.54 -7.67 -15.26
CA THR A 17 -7.98 -8.46 -14.12
C THR A 17 -7.18 -8.08 -12.88
N GLN A 18 -7.78 -8.23 -11.69
CA GLN A 18 -7.12 -7.91 -10.43
C GLN A 18 -7.29 -9.01 -9.38
N VAL A 19 -6.30 -9.14 -8.52
CA VAL A 19 -6.37 -9.89 -7.26
C VAL A 19 -5.88 -8.99 -6.13
N THR A 20 -6.72 -8.79 -5.12
CA THR A 20 -6.39 -7.96 -3.97
C THR A 20 -6.00 -8.81 -2.76
N TYR A 21 -5.23 -8.22 -1.83
CA TYR A 21 -4.78 -8.87 -0.59
C TYR A 21 -4.01 -10.18 -0.82
N ALA A 22 -3.20 -10.24 -1.88
CA ALA A 22 -2.38 -11.41 -2.14
C ALA A 22 -1.34 -11.65 -1.04
N GLU A 23 -1.21 -12.89 -0.62
CA GLU A 23 -0.21 -13.35 0.35
C GLU A 23 0.91 -14.13 -0.33
N GLU A 24 0.57 -14.92 -1.36
CA GLU A 24 1.52 -15.82 -2.01
C GLU A 24 1.15 -16.03 -3.48
N ILE A 25 2.15 -16.05 -4.34
CA ILE A 25 2.00 -16.50 -5.73
C ILE A 25 2.37 -17.98 -5.76
N LEU A 26 1.38 -18.83 -5.99
CA LEU A 26 1.56 -20.28 -5.95
C LEU A 26 2.13 -20.83 -7.26
N ASN A 27 1.67 -20.30 -8.41
CA ASN A 27 2.12 -20.73 -9.72
C ASN A 27 1.95 -19.63 -10.77
N VAL A 28 2.85 -19.59 -11.73
CA VAL A 28 2.76 -18.72 -12.92
C VAL A 28 2.99 -19.58 -14.16
N ASP A 29 1.94 -19.75 -14.95
CA ASP A 29 2.01 -20.43 -16.25
C ASP A 29 2.07 -19.40 -17.38
N ASN A 30 3.27 -19.14 -17.87
CA ASN A 30 3.50 -18.20 -18.97
C ASN A 30 2.97 -18.71 -20.32
N ALA A 31 2.88 -20.01 -20.52
CA ALA A 31 2.38 -20.60 -21.75
C ALA A 31 0.85 -20.50 -21.83
N ALA A 32 0.17 -20.86 -20.74
CA ALA A 32 -1.28 -20.72 -20.62
C ALA A 32 -1.74 -19.30 -20.28
N LYS A 33 -0.81 -18.38 -19.99
CA LYS A 33 -1.13 -17.00 -19.53
C LYS A 33 -2.00 -16.98 -18.29
N LYS A 34 -1.68 -17.81 -17.30
CA LYS A 34 -2.43 -17.96 -16.05
C LYS A 34 -1.53 -17.82 -14.82
N ILE A 35 -2.14 -17.38 -13.74
CA ILE A 35 -1.50 -17.26 -12.43
C ILE A 35 -2.43 -17.76 -11.32
N ASN A 36 -1.88 -18.49 -10.35
CA ASN A 36 -2.59 -18.91 -9.15
C ASN A 36 -2.05 -18.12 -7.95
N VAL A 37 -2.94 -17.44 -7.26
CA VAL A 37 -2.62 -16.55 -6.15
C VAL A 37 -3.42 -16.95 -4.93
N LYS A 38 -2.74 -17.10 -3.80
CA LYS A 38 -3.38 -17.19 -2.48
C LYS A 38 -3.59 -15.79 -1.95
N ARG A 39 -4.81 -15.48 -1.53
CA ARG A 39 -5.19 -14.17 -1.01
C ARG A 39 -5.92 -14.27 0.32
N HIS A 40 -5.82 -13.20 1.10
CA HIS A 40 -6.58 -13.03 2.34
C HIS A 40 -7.99 -12.52 2.05
N ILE A 41 -8.97 -13.06 2.76
CA ILE A 41 -10.37 -12.61 2.76
C ILE A 41 -10.88 -12.54 4.19
N ASP A 42 -12.02 -11.90 4.40
CA ASP A 42 -12.67 -11.90 5.70
C ASP A 42 -13.00 -13.35 6.10
N GLY A 43 -12.46 -13.78 7.24
CA GLY A 43 -12.65 -15.13 7.77
C GLY A 43 -11.73 -16.21 7.21
N GLY A 44 -10.67 -15.85 6.43
CA GLY A 44 -9.73 -16.86 5.99
C GLY A 44 -8.87 -16.50 4.79
N VAL A 45 -8.55 -17.53 4.02
CA VAL A 45 -7.76 -17.41 2.79
C VAL A 45 -8.42 -18.19 1.65
N GLU A 46 -8.25 -17.72 0.43
CA GLU A 46 -8.69 -18.45 -0.75
C GLU A 46 -7.58 -18.48 -1.81
N THR A 47 -7.65 -19.44 -2.70
CA THR A 47 -6.78 -19.53 -3.87
C THR A 47 -7.60 -19.21 -5.12
N VAL A 48 -7.14 -18.26 -5.90
CA VAL A 48 -7.78 -17.83 -7.14
C VAL A 48 -6.86 -18.01 -8.32
N GLU A 49 -7.42 -18.36 -9.48
CA GLU A 49 -6.72 -18.36 -10.75
C GLU A 49 -7.18 -17.16 -11.58
N GLY A 50 -6.24 -16.48 -12.19
CA GLY A 50 -6.52 -15.34 -13.07
C GLY A 50 -5.68 -15.37 -14.35
N PRO A 51 -6.12 -14.64 -15.40
CA PRO A 51 -5.36 -14.48 -16.62
C PRO A 51 -4.21 -13.47 -16.44
N LEU A 52 -3.16 -13.62 -17.23
CA LEU A 52 -2.10 -12.62 -17.39
C LEU A 52 -2.34 -11.76 -18.63
N PRO A 53 -2.06 -10.42 -18.58
CA PRO A 53 -1.52 -9.66 -17.44
C PRO A 53 -2.57 -9.37 -16.36
N ILE A 54 -2.11 -9.18 -15.12
CA ILE A 54 -2.97 -9.00 -13.95
C ILE A 54 -2.38 -7.96 -13.00
N VAL A 55 -3.23 -7.22 -12.31
CA VAL A 55 -2.84 -6.33 -11.21
C VAL A 55 -3.00 -7.06 -9.88
N ILE A 56 -1.97 -7.07 -9.06
CA ILE A 56 -1.99 -7.73 -7.75
C ILE A 56 -1.67 -6.70 -6.68
N THR A 57 -2.51 -6.60 -5.66
CA THR A 57 -2.16 -5.87 -4.43
C THR A 57 -1.76 -6.85 -3.35
N VAL A 58 -0.66 -6.57 -2.67
CA VAL A 58 -0.06 -7.49 -1.69
C VAL A 58 -0.50 -7.12 -0.29
N ASN A 59 -0.87 -8.11 0.51
CA ASN A 59 -1.22 -7.94 1.91
C ASN A 59 0.04 -7.88 2.80
N GLY A 60 -0.07 -7.21 3.95
CA GLY A 60 1.00 -7.15 4.94
C GLY A 60 1.35 -8.50 5.60
N SER A 61 0.45 -9.49 5.52
CA SER A 61 0.69 -10.86 5.97
C SER A 61 1.50 -11.73 4.99
N ALA A 62 1.80 -11.20 3.78
CA ALA A 62 2.67 -11.89 2.85
C ALA A 62 4.08 -12.12 3.41
N ALA A 63 4.78 -13.10 2.86
CA ALA A 63 6.15 -13.38 3.26
C ALA A 63 7.04 -12.13 3.25
N PRO A 64 7.95 -11.97 4.21
CA PRO A 64 8.84 -10.82 4.27
C PRO A 64 9.63 -10.67 2.97
N CYS A 65 9.89 -9.42 2.57
CA CYS A 65 10.72 -9.15 1.42
C CYS A 65 12.17 -9.62 1.66
N ARG A 66 12.86 -9.89 0.57
CA ARG A 66 14.30 -10.23 0.60
C ARG A 66 15.11 -9.12 1.28
N PRO A 67 16.24 -9.44 1.94
CA PRO A 67 17.15 -8.45 2.47
C PRO A 67 17.59 -7.47 1.40
N ARG A 68 17.83 -6.22 1.79
CA ARG A 68 18.29 -5.18 0.88
C ARG A 68 19.66 -5.54 0.30
N ASN A 69 19.83 -5.33 -0.99
CA ASN A 69 21.13 -5.47 -1.63
C ASN A 69 22.01 -4.25 -1.31
N ALA A 70 23.07 -4.44 -0.53
CA ALA A 70 23.95 -3.35 -0.08
C ALA A 70 24.56 -2.55 -1.25
N LYS A 71 24.93 -3.20 -2.37
CA LYS A 71 25.46 -2.52 -3.55
C LYS A 71 24.43 -1.60 -4.18
N LEU A 72 23.18 -2.03 -4.29
CA LEU A 72 22.08 -1.21 -4.82
C LEU A 72 21.73 -0.07 -3.87
N VAL A 73 21.70 -0.31 -2.57
CA VAL A 73 21.49 0.75 -1.57
C VAL A 73 22.56 1.82 -1.70
N GLN A 74 23.84 1.45 -1.81
CA GLN A 74 24.93 2.40 -2.00
C GLN A 74 24.86 3.12 -3.36
N LYS A 75 24.50 2.40 -4.43
CA LYS A 75 24.38 2.96 -5.78
C LYS A 75 23.37 4.11 -5.83
N TYR A 76 22.21 3.94 -5.16
CA TYR A 76 21.13 4.92 -5.20
C TYR A 76 21.02 5.81 -3.95
N LYS A 77 21.96 5.70 -3.02
CA LYS A 77 21.93 6.42 -1.72
C LYS A 77 21.75 7.93 -1.87
N ARG A 78 22.19 8.50 -2.98
CA ARG A 78 22.19 9.95 -3.26
C ARG A 78 21.26 10.35 -4.38
N ALA A 79 20.34 9.45 -4.77
CA ALA A 79 19.33 9.80 -5.75
C ALA A 79 18.37 10.84 -5.17
N LEU A 80 18.17 11.94 -5.89
CA LEU A 80 17.29 13.04 -5.50
C LEU A 80 16.44 13.49 -6.68
N GLY A 81 15.23 13.95 -6.39
CA GLY A 81 14.36 14.64 -7.31
C GLY A 81 14.75 16.11 -7.50
N ALA A 82 14.16 16.76 -8.48
CA ALA A 82 14.39 18.17 -8.76
C ALA A 82 13.96 19.08 -7.60
N GLN A 83 12.81 18.78 -6.98
CA GLN A 83 12.28 19.54 -5.84
C GLN A 83 13.17 19.42 -4.60
N GLU A 84 13.68 18.23 -4.33
CA GLU A 84 14.59 17.99 -3.20
C GLU A 84 15.91 18.76 -3.36
N LYS A 85 16.48 18.72 -4.58
CA LYS A 85 17.69 19.51 -4.90
C LYS A 85 17.44 21.00 -4.73
N ALA A 86 16.32 21.51 -5.24
CA ALA A 86 15.94 22.91 -5.11
C ALA A 86 15.70 23.32 -3.66
N ALA A 87 15.14 22.46 -2.82
CA ALA A 87 14.95 22.73 -1.40
C ALA A 87 16.30 22.89 -0.67
N ILE A 88 17.25 21.99 -0.92
CA ILE A 88 18.59 22.05 -0.32
C ILE A 88 19.31 23.37 -0.69
N THR A 89 19.29 23.74 -1.97
CA THR A 89 19.95 24.97 -2.44
C THR A 89 19.24 26.24 -1.99
N LYS A 90 17.91 26.20 -1.81
CA LYS A 90 17.13 27.34 -1.30
C LYS A 90 17.47 27.67 0.14
N GLU A 91 17.84 26.71 0.95
CA GLU A 91 18.32 26.91 2.33
C GLU A 91 19.75 27.44 2.40
N GLY A 92 20.37 27.72 1.25
CA GLY A 92 21.74 28.23 1.16
C GLY A 92 22.81 27.15 1.32
N ALA A 93 22.43 25.89 1.36
CA ALA A 93 23.36 24.78 1.38
C ALA A 93 23.83 24.44 -0.04
N GLU A 94 25.10 24.10 -0.19
CA GLU A 94 25.59 23.54 -1.44
C GLU A 94 25.12 22.10 -1.59
N LEU A 95 24.71 21.75 -2.82
CA LEU A 95 24.35 20.38 -3.13
C LEU A 95 25.60 19.50 -3.08
N ALA A 96 25.73 18.70 -2.04
CA ALA A 96 26.83 17.78 -1.89
C ALA A 96 26.91 16.81 -3.08
N TYR A 97 28.10 16.71 -3.67
CA TYR A 97 28.36 15.83 -4.83
C TYR A 97 27.56 16.20 -6.09
N ALA A 98 27.40 17.48 -6.38
CA ALA A 98 26.69 17.97 -7.55
C ALA A 98 27.18 17.34 -8.87
N ASP A 99 28.49 17.12 -9.01
CA ASP A 99 29.13 16.46 -10.13
C ASP A 99 28.68 15.02 -10.39
N LEU A 100 28.21 14.34 -9.35
CA LEU A 100 27.71 12.96 -9.48
C LEU A 100 26.39 12.86 -10.27
N TYR A 101 25.56 13.90 -10.27
CA TYR A 101 24.29 13.91 -11.00
C TYR A 101 24.49 14.04 -12.53
N GLU A 102 25.59 14.64 -12.95
CA GLU A 102 25.99 14.66 -14.34
C GLU A 102 26.65 13.34 -14.76
N LYS A 103 27.55 12.85 -13.90
CA LYS A 103 28.28 11.60 -14.14
C LYS A 103 27.41 10.35 -14.09
N TYR A 104 26.39 10.36 -13.25
CA TYR A 104 25.50 9.22 -13.01
C TYR A 104 24.04 9.64 -13.16
N PRO A 105 23.49 9.67 -14.38
CA PRO A 105 22.11 10.11 -14.64
C PRO A 105 21.04 9.35 -13.83
N TYR A 106 21.31 8.09 -13.45
CA TYR A 106 20.39 7.27 -12.63
C TYR A 106 20.19 7.82 -11.21
N LEU A 107 20.97 8.82 -10.78
CA LEU A 107 20.76 9.51 -9.50
C LEU A 107 19.71 10.63 -9.60
N ASN A 108 19.29 10.99 -10.79
CA ASN A 108 18.24 11.98 -10.99
C ASN A 108 16.88 11.28 -11.01
N ILE A 109 16.08 11.52 -9.97
CA ILE A 109 14.70 11.02 -9.90
C ILE A 109 13.84 11.94 -10.78
N THR A 110 13.17 11.37 -11.77
CA THR A 110 12.25 12.11 -12.63
C THR A 110 10.97 12.40 -11.85
N GLU A 111 10.59 13.67 -11.75
CA GLU A 111 9.37 14.13 -11.15
C GLU A 111 8.45 14.63 -12.24
N TRP A 112 7.20 14.18 -12.22
CA TRP A 112 6.19 14.62 -13.16
C TRP A 112 5.14 15.48 -12.47
N SER A 113 4.79 16.57 -13.11
CA SER A 113 3.64 17.42 -12.77
C SER A 113 2.39 16.94 -13.50
N VAL A 114 1.24 17.53 -13.17
CA VAL A 114 -0.01 17.26 -13.88
C VAL A 114 0.11 17.61 -15.36
N ALA A 115 0.86 18.65 -15.70
CA ALA A 115 1.10 19.06 -17.09
C ALA A 115 1.91 18.04 -17.87
N ASP A 116 2.91 17.40 -17.24
CA ASP A 116 3.76 16.42 -17.90
C ASP A 116 3.00 15.14 -18.30
N VAL A 117 1.91 14.84 -17.61
CA VAL A 117 1.02 13.70 -17.89
C VAL A 117 -0.25 14.12 -18.63
N ASN A 118 -0.33 15.37 -19.13
CA ASN A 118 -1.51 15.93 -19.78
C ASN A 118 -2.80 15.78 -18.95
N GLY A 119 -2.68 15.89 -17.63
CA GLY A 119 -3.81 15.77 -16.71
C GLY A 119 -4.65 17.04 -16.69
N ASP A 120 -5.95 16.87 -16.48
CA ASP A 120 -6.87 17.99 -16.31
C ASP A 120 -6.82 18.52 -14.87
N LEU A 121 -6.31 19.72 -14.69
CA LEU A 121 -6.22 20.38 -13.38
C LEU A 121 -7.59 20.56 -12.71
N ALA A 122 -8.66 20.71 -13.49
CA ALA A 122 -10.01 20.86 -12.93
C ALA A 122 -10.50 19.57 -12.24
N GLN A 123 -9.92 18.42 -12.61
CA GLN A 123 -10.25 17.11 -12.02
C GLN A 123 -9.24 16.66 -10.97
N CYS A 124 -8.29 17.53 -10.60
CA CYS A 124 -7.23 17.19 -9.63
C CYS A 124 -7.46 17.84 -8.27
N GLY A 125 -6.93 17.20 -7.23
CA GLY A 125 -6.92 17.72 -5.87
C GLY A 125 -8.30 17.77 -5.22
N LEU A 126 -8.43 18.59 -4.17
CA LEU A 126 -9.68 18.70 -3.40
C LEU A 126 -10.82 19.34 -4.20
N SER A 127 -10.51 20.26 -5.10
CA SER A 127 -11.51 20.95 -5.94
C SER A 127 -12.09 20.02 -6.99
N GLY A 128 -11.26 19.16 -7.57
CA GLY A 128 -11.64 18.22 -8.62
C GLY A 128 -12.23 16.90 -8.10
N SER A 129 -12.15 16.63 -6.80
CA SER A 129 -12.69 15.39 -6.25
C SER A 129 -14.22 15.36 -6.30
N PRO A 130 -14.85 14.33 -6.90
CA PRO A 130 -16.29 14.14 -6.85
C PRO A 130 -16.78 13.76 -5.45
N THR A 131 -15.90 13.27 -4.59
CA THR A 131 -16.19 12.89 -3.21
C THR A 131 -15.73 13.99 -2.26
N LYS A 132 -16.64 14.50 -1.45
CA LYS A 132 -16.34 15.52 -0.44
C LYS A 132 -16.62 14.99 0.95
N VAL A 133 -15.67 15.20 1.87
CA VAL A 133 -15.86 14.88 3.29
C VAL A 133 -16.94 15.80 3.85
N LYS A 134 -18.06 15.22 4.30
CA LYS A 134 -19.17 15.99 4.90
C LYS A 134 -18.87 16.30 6.36
N THR A 135 -18.37 15.32 7.11
CA THR A 135 -18.14 15.43 8.55
C THR A 135 -17.04 14.46 8.96
N ILE A 136 -16.18 14.88 9.87
CA ILE A 136 -15.19 14.04 10.53
C ILE A 136 -15.63 13.92 11.99
N GLN A 137 -15.78 12.69 12.49
CA GLN A 137 -16.04 12.40 13.88
C GLN A 137 -14.82 11.67 14.45
N ASN A 138 -14.28 12.22 15.53
CA ASN A 138 -13.23 11.53 16.28
C ASN A 138 -13.89 10.53 17.21
N ILE A 139 -13.69 9.24 16.95
CA ILE A 139 -14.11 8.18 17.85
C ILE A 139 -12.98 8.00 18.86
N SER A 140 -13.20 8.50 20.08
CA SER A 140 -12.31 8.17 21.20
C SER A 140 -12.78 6.85 21.80
N PHE A 141 -11.91 5.86 21.77
CA PHE A 141 -12.17 4.61 22.49
C PHE A 141 -12.11 4.92 23.99
N GLN A 142 -13.26 4.90 24.65
CA GLN A 142 -13.30 4.90 26.11
C GLN A 142 -13.05 3.48 26.58
N ALA A 143 -12.14 3.33 27.54
CA ALA A 143 -11.95 2.03 28.18
C ALA A 143 -13.30 1.62 28.83
N LYS A 144 -13.83 0.47 28.42
CA LYS A 144 -14.96 -0.15 29.09
C LYS A 144 -14.51 -0.58 30.49
N GLU A 145 -15.46 -0.66 31.43
CA GLU A 145 -15.17 -1.18 32.76
C GLU A 145 -14.53 -2.57 32.67
N SER A 146 -13.52 -2.80 33.48
CA SER A 146 -12.82 -4.09 33.51
C SER A 146 -13.76 -5.17 34.02
N LYS A 147 -13.85 -6.27 33.29
CA LYS A 147 -14.63 -7.45 33.67
C LYS A 147 -13.70 -8.44 34.36
N THR A 148 -13.98 -8.74 35.62
CA THR A 148 -13.22 -9.75 36.38
C THR A 148 -13.89 -11.11 36.20
N LEU A 149 -13.10 -12.09 35.75
CA LEU A 149 -13.56 -13.47 35.55
C LEU A 149 -13.14 -14.32 36.73
N THR A 150 -13.97 -15.28 37.12
CA THR A 150 -13.65 -16.23 38.21
C THR A 150 -12.72 -17.37 37.76
N GLY A 151 -12.46 -17.45 36.43
CA GLY A 151 -11.65 -18.52 35.85
C GLY A 151 -12.39 -19.84 35.66
N SER A 152 -13.70 -19.85 35.79
CA SER A 152 -14.52 -21.03 35.46
C SER A 152 -14.57 -21.24 33.93
N ASN A 153 -14.72 -22.47 33.48
CA ASN A 153 -14.87 -22.78 32.04
C ASN A 153 -16.01 -21.99 31.41
N LYS A 154 -17.09 -21.78 32.15
CA LYS A 154 -18.23 -21.01 31.68
C LYS A 154 -17.89 -19.52 31.46
N ASP A 155 -17.16 -18.91 32.38
CA ASP A 155 -16.76 -17.51 32.25
C ASP A 155 -15.81 -17.28 31.02
N VAL A 156 -14.96 -18.28 30.75
CA VAL A 156 -14.07 -18.24 29.58
C VAL A 156 -14.87 -18.40 28.28
N GLU A 157 -15.84 -19.33 28.27
CA GLU A 157 -16.73 -19.54 27.14
C GLU A 157 -17.56 -18.27 26.84
N ASP A 158 -18.18 -17.71 27.88
CA ASP A 158 -18.98 -16.47 27.76
C ASP A 158 -18.12 -15.29 27.27
N LEU A 159 -16.87 -15.19 27.71
CA LEU A 159 -15.93 -14.17 27.22
C LEU A 159 -15.62 -14.36 25.73
N ILE A 160 -15.35 -15.58 25.30
CA ILE A 160 -15.03 -15.87 23.88
C ILE A 160 -16.26 -15.53 23.02
N VAL A 161 -17.46 -15.91 23.45
CA VAL A 161 -18.69 -15.58 22.74
C VAL A 161 -18.89 -14.07 22.65
N GLU A 162 -18.63 -13.33 23.73
CA GLU A 162 -18.73 -11.87 23.74
C GLU A 162 -17.71 -11.22 22.77
N LEU A 163 -16.46 -11.70 22.76
CA LEU A 163 -15.41 -11.19 21.87
C LEU A 163 -15.72 -11.45 20.39
N LEU A 164 -16.27 -12.62 20.07
CA LEU A 164 -16.72 -12.96 18.72
C LEU A 164 -17.94 -12.11 18.31
N ALA A 165 -18.93 -11.95 19.18
CA ALA A 165 -20.11 -11.14 18.91
C ALA A 165 -19.80 -9.66 18.71
N ASN A 166 -18.76 -9.16 19.37
CA ASN A 166 -18.27 -7.79 19.21
C ASN A 166 -17.23 -7.61 18.09
N HIS A 167 -16.97 -8.64 17.29
CA HIS A 167 -15.94 -8.65 16.26
C HIS A 167 -14.54 -8.18 16.74
N THR A 168 -14.21 -8.49 17.99
CA THR A 168 -12.89 -8.16 18.57
C THR A 168 -11.88 -9.23 18.20
N ILE A 169 -12.32 -10.47 18.03
CA ILE A 169 -11.59 -11.63 17.52
C ILE A 169 -12.42 -12.33 16.45
N GLY A 170 -11.77 -12.92 15.47
CA GLY A 170 -12.42 -13.63 14.36
C GLY A 170 -12.34 -12.93 13.05
#